data_331c5fe30b793daccbb218bea417b28f
#
_entry.id   331c5fe30b793daccbb218bea417b28f
#
_cell.length_a   1.000
_cell.length_b   1.000
_cell.length_c   1.000
_cell.angle_alpha   90.00
_cell.angle_beta   90.00
_cell.angle_gamma   90.00
#
_symmetry.space_group_name_H-M   'P 1'
#
loop_
_entity.id
_entity.type
_entity.pdbx_description
1 polymer ?
#
loop_
_entity_poly.entity_id
_entity_poly.type
_entity_poly.pdbx_seq_one_letter_code
_entity_poly.pdbx_strand_id
1 'polypeptide(L)' 'MDLEKNIFESDDPKEIAKSLKHSAEKSKRRKTTPFQSAMSMLNFYINRAGKNLPEPQKEVLEKAKDELRKAFGRE' A
#
# COMPACT_ATOMS: atom_id res chain seq x y z
N MET A 1 -2.52 12.05 3.28
CA MET A 1 -1.71 11.62 2.14
C MET A 1 -2.55 11.61 0.88
N ASP A 2 -2.00 12.11 -0.18
CA ASP A 2 -2.68 12.11 -1.47
C ASP A 2 -2.27 10.87 -2.26
N LEU A 3 -3.23 9.99 -2.50
CA LEU A 3 -3.01 8.81 -3.31
C LEU A 3 -3.76 8.98 -4.62
N GLU A 4 -3.19 8.42 -5.67
CA GLU A 4 -3.89 8.36 -6.93
C GLU A 4 -5.15 7.52 -6.77
N LYS A 5 -6.24 7.95 -7.38
CA LYS A 5 -7.52 7.27 -7.22
C LYS A 5 -7.49 5.80 -7.61
N ASN A 6 -6.65 5.46 -8.57
CA ASN A 6 -6.62 4.11 -9.14
C ASN A 6 -5.46 3.26 -8.66
N ILE A 7 -4.72 3.73 -7.68
CA ILE A 7 -3.52 3.00 -7.26
C ILE A 7 -3.85 1.59 -6.74
N PHE A 8 -4.96 1.45 -6.02
CA PHE A 8 -5.34 0.15 -5.48
C PHE A 8 -6.01 -0.75 -6.50
N GLU A 9 -6.29 -0.23 -7.69
CA GLU A 9 -6.83 -1.00 -8.79
C GLU A 9 -5.74 -1.50 -9.73
N SER A 10 -4.51 -1.12 -9.50
CA SER A 10 -3.37 -1.55 -10.31
C SER A 10 -3.17 -3.07 -10.21
N ASP A 11 -2.78 -3.68 -11.29
CA ASP A 11 -2.45 -5.11 -11.32
C ASP A 11 -1.01 -5.37 -10.90
N ASP A 12 -0.23 -4.32 -10.70
CA ASP A 12 1.18 -4.45 -10.37
C ASP A 12 1.42 -4.12 -8.91
N PRO A 13 1.73 -5.13 -8.08
CA PRO A 13 1.98 -4.88 -6.66
C PRO A 13 3.17 -3.96 -6.41
N LYS A 14 4.14 -3.96 -7.32
CA LYS A 14 5.29 -3.07 -7.17
C LYS A 14 4.89 -1.62 -7.32
N GLU A 15 4.00 -1.33 -8.27
CA GLU A 15 3.50 0.03 -8.45
C GLU A 15 2.70 0.51 -7.25
N ILE A 16 1.87 -0.36 -6.72
CA ILE A 16 1.09 -0.04 -5.52
C ILE A 16 2.03 0.31 -4.37
N ALA A 17 3.02 -0.55 -4.14
CA ALA A 17 3.98 -0.34 -3.07
C ALA A 17 4.79 0.94 -3.28
N LYS A 18 5.20 1.18 -4.51
CA LYS A 18 5.99 2.37 -4.85
C LYS A 18 5.19 3.65 -4.60
N SER A 19 3.95 3.66 -5.02
CA SER A 19 3.09 4.83 -4.81
C SER A 19 2.81 5.06 -3.33
N LEU A 20 2.56 4.00 -2.59
CA LEU A 20 2.34 4.11 -1.14
C LEU A 20 3.60 4.61 -0.43
N LYS A 21 4.76 4.10 -0.82
CA LYS A 21 6.01 4.55 -0.25
C LYS A 21 6.22 6.03 -0.52
N HIS A 22 6.02 6.44 -1.76
CA HIS A 22 6.18 7.83 -2.15
C HIS A 22 5.24 8.75 -1.35
N SER A 23 3.98 8.37 -1.25
CA SER A 23 3.01 9.15 -0.49
C SER A 23 3.36 9.21 0.99
N ALA A 24 3.81 8.10 1.55
CA ALA A 24 4.18 8.04 2.95
C ALA A 24 5.42 8.90 3.23
N GLU A 25 6.37 8.90 2.31
CA GLU A 25 7.58 9.70 2.47
C GLU A 25 7.31 11.19 2.34
N LYS A 26 6.31 11.55 1.56
CA LYS A 26 5.89 12.95 1.45
C LYS A 26 5.15 13.43 2.69
N SER A 27 4.55 12.50 3.42
CA SER A 27 3.83 12.85 4.63
C SER A 27 4.82 13.25 5.72
N LYS A 28 4.57 14.39 6.37
CA LYS A 28 5.44 14.88 7.43
C LYS A 28 5.01 14.41 8.81
N ARG A 29 4.21 13.39 8.87
CA ARG A 29 3.78 12.83 10.14
C ARG A 29 4.95 12.23 10.87
N ARG A 30 5.17 12.64 12.11
CA ARG A 30 6.31 12.22 12.89
C ARG A 30 6.01 11.14 13.91
N LYS A 31 4.74 10.82 14.11
CA LYS A 31 4.35 9.81 15.08
C LYS A 31 4.52 8.39 14.58
N THR A 32 4.56 8.23 13.25
CA THR A 32 4.73 6.91 12.66
C THR A 32 5.81 6.99 11.59
N THR A 33 6.45 5.85 11.34
CA THR A 33 7.41 5.78 10.25
C THR A 33 6.66 5.75 8.91
N PRO A 34 7.32 6.18 7.81
CA PRO A 34 6.71 6.05 6.49
C PRO A 34 6.26 4.62 6.17
N PHE A 35 7.04 3.63 6.61
CA PHE A 35 6.67 2.23 6.41
C PHE A 35 5.35 1.91 7.10
N GLN A 36 5.19 2.29 8.35
CA GLN A 36 3.96 2.04 9.09
C GLN A 36 2.77 2.74 8.44
N SER A 37 2.95 3.97 8.01
CA SER A 37 1.89 4.72 7.34
C SER A 37 1.45 4.03 6.06
N ALA A 38 2.39 3.63 5.23
CA ALA A 38 2.09 2.96 3.98
C ALA A 38 1.39 1.62 4.21
N MET A 39 1.91 0.84 5.14
CA MET A 39 1.34 -0.48 5.45
C MET A 39 -0.06 -0.34 6.03
N SER A 40 -0.27 0.62 6.92
CA SER A 40 -1.58 0.87 7.52
C SER A 40 -2.61 1.25 6.47
N MET A 41 -2.24 2.08 5.51
CA MET A 41 -3.14 2.46 4.43
C MET A 41 -3.54 1.26 3.59
N LEU A 42 -2.58 0.42 3.25
CA LEU A 42 -2.86 -0.76 2.45
C LEU A 42 -3.77 -1.72 3.22
N ASN A 43 -3.47 -1.99 4.47
CA ASN A 43 -4.31 -2.83 5.32
C ASN A 43 -5.71 -2.28 5.48
N PHE A 44 -5.81 -0.98 5.67
CA PHE A 44 -7.11 -0.32 5.82
C PHE A 44 -7.94 -0.50 4.56
N TYR A 45 -7.33 -0.33 3.40
CA TYR A 45 -8.05 -0.51 2.15
C TYR A 45 -8.53 -1.96 1.99
N ILE A 46 -7.66 -2.91 2.27
CA ILE A 46 -8.00 -4.33 2.14
C ILE A 46 -9.15 -4.70 3.07
N ASN A 47 -9.10 -4.24 4.31
CA ASN A 47 -10.15 -4.53 5.29
C ASN A 47 -11.48 -3.91 4.89
N ARG A 48 -11.44 -2.67 4.41
CA ARG A 48 -12.65 -1.96 4.04
C ARG A 48 -13.30 -2.53 2.79
N ALA A 49 -12.50 -2.91 1.82
CA ALA A 49 -12.98 -3.40 0.54
C ALA A 49 -13.00 -4.92 0.43
N GLY A 50 -12.64 -5.61 1.51
CA GLY A 50 -12.42 -7.05 1.48
C GLY A 50 -13.55 -7.87 0.89
N LYS A 51 -14.79 -7.52 1.18
CA LYS A 51 -15.96 -8.25 0.66
C LYS A 51 -16.20 -7.99 -0.81
N ASN A 52 -15.73 -6.86 -1.31
CA ASN A 52 -15.97 -6.43 -2.69
C ASN A 52 -14.77 -6.64 -3.60
N LEU A 53 -13.64 -7.10 -3.05
CA LEU A 53 -12.43 -7.30 -3.83
C LEU A 53 -12.49 -8.64 -4.55
N PRO A 54 -12.29 -8.65 -5.87
CA PRO A 54 -12.11 -9.92 -6.59
C PRO A 54 -10.81 -10.59 -6.12
N GLU A 55 -10.78 -11.91 -6.16
CA GLU A 55 -9.61 -12.65 -5.71
C GLU A 55 -8.30 -12.23 -6.39
N PRO A 56 -8.27 -12.01 -7.72
CA PRO A 56 -7.03 -11.56 -8.34
C PRO A 56 -6.53 -10.23 -7.77
N GLN A 57 -7.43 -9.29 -7.52
CA GLN A 57 -7.05 -8.01 -6.97
C GLN A 57 -6.58 -8.14 -5.52
N LYS A 58 -7.23 -9.01 -4.77
CA LYS A 58 -6.83 -9.26 -3.39
C LYS A 58 -5.41 -9.81 -3.33
N GLU A 59 -5.07 -10.72 -4.24
CA GLU A 59 -3.72 -11.26 -4.31
C GLU A 59 -2.70 -10.18 -4.63
N VAL A 60 -3.02 -9.29 -5.56
CA VAL A 60 -2.14 -8.19 -5.92
C VAL A 60 -1.87 -7.33 -4.69
N LEU A 61 -2.92 -7.00 -3.94
CA LEU A 61 -2.77 -6.18 -2.73
C LEU A 61 -1.96 -6.90 -1.65
N GLU A 62 -2.13 -8.20 -1.52
CA GLU A 62 -1.33 -8.98 -0.58
C GLU A 62 0.15 -8.97 -0.97
N LYS A 63 0.42 -9.11 -2.26
CA LYS A 63 1.80 -9.03 -2.76
C LYS A 63 2.37 -7.63 -2.58
N ALA A 64 1.53 -6.61 -2.66
CA ALA A 64 1.98 -5.25 -2.45
C ALA A 64 2.53 -5.05 -1.04
N LYS A 65 2.02 -5.79 -0.06
CA LYS A 65 2.57 -5.74 1.30
C LYS A 65 4.02 -6.19 1.32
N ASP A 66 4.31 -7.28 0.62
CA ASP A 66 5.69 -7.78 0.54
C ASP A 66 6.59 -6.80 -0.20
N GLU A 67 6.07 -6.21 -1.28
CA GLU A 67 6.82 -5.24 -2.04
C GLU A 67 7.12 -3.99 -1.19
N LEU A 68 6.19 -3.59 -0.33
CA LEU A 68 6.43 -2.49 0.59
C LEU A 68 7.58 -2.81 1.54
N ARG A 69 7.61 -4.01 2.08
CA ARG A 69 8.69 -4.41 2.96
C ARG A 69 10.04 -4.35 2.25
N LYS A 70 10.09 -4.83 1.01
CA LYS A 70 11.30 -4.77 0.22
C LYS A 70 11.70 -3.34 -0.09
N ALA A 71 10.73 -2.50 -0.43
CA ALA A 71 10.98 -1.11 -0.78
C ALA A 71 11.55 -0.33 0.39
N PHE A 72 11.17 -0.68 1.61
CA PHE A 72 11.68 -0.02 2.82
C PHE A 72 12.81 -0.79 3.49
N GLY A 73 13.26 -1.87 2.89
CA GLY A 73 14.38 -2.66 3.45
C GLY A 73 14.02 -3.40 4.71
N ARG A 74 12.77 -3.82 4.85
CA ARG A 74 12.28 -4.49 6.06
C ARG A 74 12.23 -6.01 5.94
N GLU A 75 12.70 -6.55 4.86
CA GLU A 75 12.75 -7.98 4.69
C GLU A 75 13.86 -8.60 5.49
#